data_80d9e23fe7e7c03011ea5fcb00a12dc3
#
_entry.id   80d9e23fe7e7c03011ea5fcb00a12dc3
#
_cell.length_a   1.000
_cell.length_b   1.000
_cell.length_c   1.000
_cell.angle_alpha   90.00
_cell.angle_beta   90.00
_cell.angle_gamma   90.00
#
_symmetry.space_group_name_H-M   'P 1'
#
loop_
_entity.id
_entity.type
_entity.pdbx_description
1 polymer ?
#
loop_
_entity_poly.entity_id
_entity_poly.type
_entity_poly.pdbx_seq_one_letter_code
_entity_poly.pdbx_strand_id
1 'polypeptide(L)'
;ISIQPNLRYGFLNKHFNPNLTLNYVYGKKYASTISLSGGKRVFQFNNNRPIGERGNTISSLLSEENRIKSYEAAYFRGSYRKNVGDGFSIVAGFQYQDRSPLNNLTDYTWSKKDNKEYTPNYPFEIVSENIKRHQSLTALFGLSWQPGAKYIELPDRKISIGSKYPVFSV
;
A
#
# COMPACT_ATOMS: atom_id res chain seq x y z
N ILE A 1 -13.66 -15.86 -6.36
CA ILE A 1 -12.61 -15.10 -7.07
C ILE A 1 -13.09 -13.69 -7.25
N SER A 2 -12.25 -12.70 -6.92
CA SER A 2 -12.48 -11.28 -7.22
C SER A 2 -11.35 -10.78 -8.12
N ILE A 3 -11.72 -10.06 -9.17
CA ILE A 3 -10.79 -9.46 -10.15
C ILE A 3 -11.02 -7.96 -10.12
N GLN A 4 -10.00 -7.19 -9.84
CA GLN A 4 -10.07 -5.75 -9.68
C GLN A 4 -9.04 -5.06 -10.58
N PRO A 5 -9.41 -4.71 -11.81
CA PRO A 5 -8.58 -3.86 -12.66
C PRO A 5 -8.62 -2.41 -12.18
N ASN A 6 -7.50 -1.73 -12.25
CA ASN A 6 -7.38 -0.30 -12.02
C ASN A 6 -6.56 0.34 -13.13
N LEU A 7 -7.12 1.34 -13.78
CA LEU A 7 -6.48 2.07 -14.87
C LEU A 7 -6.35 3.54 -14.45
N ARG A 8 -5.13 4.06 -14.49
CA ARG A 8 -4.85 5.47 -14.21
C ARG A 8 -4.03 6.07 -15.34
N TYR A 9 -4.43 7.24 -15.80
CA TYR A 9 -3.67 8.03 -16.74
C TYR A 9 -3.39 9.42 -16.15
N GLY A 10 -2.12 9.80 -16.12
CA GLY A 10 -1.69 11.12 -15.69
C GLY A 10 -1.58 12.07 -16.90
N PHE A 11 -2.49 13.03 -17.01
CA PHE A 11 -2.53 13.93 -18.17
C PHE A 11 -1.27 14.80 -18.30
N LEU A 12 -0.71 15.26 -17.19
CA LEU A 12 0.47 16.13 -17.20
C LEU A 12 1.76 15.36 -17.51
N ASN A 13 1.95 14.19 -16.94
CA ASN A 13 3.13 13.37 -17.16
C ASN A 13 2.97 12.34 -18.27
N LYS A 14 1.77 12.22 -18.85
CA LYS A 14 1.42 11.25 -19.91
C LYS A 14 1.75 9.79 -19.51
N HIS A 15 1.80 9.48 -18.20
CA HIS A 15 2.06 8.14 -17.72
C HIS A 15 0.76 7.33 -17.60
N PHE A 16 0.79 6.13 -18.14
CA PHE A 16 -0.27 5.14 -18.00
C PHE A 16 0.12 4.12 -16.94
N ASN A 17 -0.71 3.95 -15.94
CA ASN A 17 -0.47 3.10 -14.76
C ASN A 17 -1.58 2.04 -14.63
N PRO A 18 -1.58 1.00 -15.46
CA PRO A 18 -2.50 -0.12 -15.34
C PRO A 18 -2.05 -1.04 -14.22
N ASN A 19 -2.98 -1.51 -13.41
CA ASN A 19 -2.70 -2.57 -12.43
C ASN A 19 -3.92 -3.47 -12.23
N LEU A 20 -3.66 -4.71 -11.82
CA LEU A 20 -4.66 -5.74 -11.61
C LEU A 20 -4.46 -6.36 -10.24
N THR A 21 -5.54 -6.60 -9.53
CA THR A 21 -5.55 -7.38 -8.29
C THR A 21 -6.51 -8.56 -8.44
N LEU A 22 -6.02 -9.75 -8.11
CA LEU A 22 -6.76 -10.99 -8.07
C LEU A 22 -6.81 -11.49 -6.63
N ASN A 23 -8.00 -11.78 -6.14
CA ASN A 23 -8.18 -12.38 -4.82
C ASN A 23 -8.93 -13.70 -4.97
N TYR A 24 -8.38 -14.75 -4.38
CA TYR A 24 -8.98 -16.07 -4.33
C TYR A 24 -9.15 -16.48 -2.87
N VAL A 25 -10.39 -16.67 -2.47
CA VAL A 25 -10.75 -17.14 -1.13
C VAL A 25 -11.20 -18.59 -1.26
N TYR A 26 -10.63 -19.46 -0.44
CA TYR A 26 -10.95 -20.88 -0.42
C TYR A 26 -10.91 -21.44 1.01
N GLY A 27 -11.41 -22.67 1.17
CA GLY A 27 -11.48 -23.34 2.45
C GLY A 27 -12.87 -23.23 3.09
N LYS A 28 -13.51 -24.39 3.29
CA LYS A 28 -14.86 -24.45 3.87
C LYS A 28 -14.87 -24.16 5.38
N LYS A 29 -13.87 -24.65 6.09
CA LYS A 29 -13.83 -24.58 7.57
C LYS A 29 -13.16 -23.30 8.05
N TYR A 30 -12.00 -22.99 7.49
CA TYR A 30 -11.23 -21.77 7.78
C TYR A 30 -10.84 -21.13 6.47
N ALA A 31 -11.30 -19.91 6.27
CA ALA A 31 -11.03 -19.19 5.03
C ALA A 31 -9.52 -18.93 4.87
N SER A 32 -9.02 -19.28 3.72
CA SER A 32 -7.68 -18.93 3.25
C SER A 32 -7.82 -17.96 2.09
N THR A 33 -6.94 -17.01 1.99
CA THR A 33 -6.94 -15.99 0.93
C THR A 33 -5.59 -15.96 0.26
N ILE A 34 -5.59 -16.08 -1.06
CA ILE A 34 -4.44 -15.78 -1.92
C ILE A 34 -4.77 -14.47 -2.63
N SER A 35 -3.86 -13.51 -2.57
CA SER A 35 -3.97 -12.25 -3.30
C SER A 35 -2.74 -12.06 -4.16
N LEU A 36 -2.95 -11.81 -5.44
CA LEU A 36 -1.90 -11.47 -6.40
C LEU A 36 -2.22 -10.10 -7.00
N SER A 37 -1.26 -9.21 -7.05
CA SER A 37 -1.43 -7.94 -7.72
C SER A 37 -0.16 -7.55 -8.45
N GLY A 38 -0.35 -6.89 -9.58
CA GLY A 38 0.78 -6.45 -10.39
C GLY A 38 0.39 -5.40 -11.40
N GLY A 39 1.40 -4.76 -11.96
CA GLY A 39 1.25 -3.69 -12.93
C GLY A 39 2.13 -2.48 -12.60
N LYS A 40 1.65 -1.31 -12.96
CA LYS A 40 2.34 -0.05 -12.74
C LYS A 40 1.49 0.89 -11.88
N ARG A 41 2.08 1.50 -10.86
CA ARG A 41 1.37 2.37 -9.92
C ARG A 41 2.29 3.42 -9.32
N VAL A 42 1.70 4.54 -8.92
CA VAL A 42 2.37 5.55 -8.07
C VAL A 42 2.17 5.16 -6.61
N PHE A 43 3.27 5.12 -5.86
CA PHE A 43 3.31 4.86 -4.42
C PHE A 43 3.82 6.08 -3.69
N GLN A 44 3.38 6.27 -2.45
CA GLN A 44 4.01 7.23 -1.53
C GLN A 44 5.17 6.55 -0.81
N PHE A 45 6.24 7.30 -0.50
CA PHE A 45 7.34 6.79 0.33
C PHE A 45 6.84 6.38 1.72
N ASN A 46 5.88 7.13 2.27
CA ASN A 46 5.22 6.78 3.52
C ASN A 46 3.98 5.90 3.28
N ASN A 47 4.21 4.63 2.95
CA ASN A 47 3.12 3.68 2.68
C ASN A 47 2.29 3.29 3.92
N ASN A 48 2.86 3.38 5.12
CA ASN A 48 2.19 2.99 6.36
C ASN A 48 1.16 4.03 6.83
N ARG A 49 1.42 5.31 6.54
CA ARG A 49 0.53 6.43 6.85
C ARG A 49 0.48 7.39 5.66
N PRO A 50 -0.22 7.01 4.59
CA PRO A 50 -0.26 7.83 3.40
C PRO A 50 -0.93 9.18 3.68
N ILE A 51 -0.33 10.22 3.14
CA ILE A 51 -0.87 11.58 3.22
C ILE A 51 -2.04 11.69 2.25
N GLY A 52 -3.15 12.26 2.72
CA GLY A 52 -4.35 12.45 1.92
C GLY A 52 -4.14 13.49 0.81
N GLU A 53 -4.60 13.17 -0.40
CA GLU A 53 -4.44 14.03 -1.57
C GLU A 53 -5.05 15.42 -1.39
N ARG A 54 -6.24 15.51 -0.75
CA ARG A 54 -6.92 16.80 -0.50
C ARG A 54 -6.11 17.73 0.39
N GLY A 55 -5.57 17.21 1.50
CA GLY A 55 -4.74 18.00 2.40
C GLY A 55 -3.44 18.44 1.74
N ASN A 56 -2.84 17.59 0.93
CA ASN A 56 -1.66 17.95 0.16
C ASN A 56 -1.94 19.03 -0.87
N THR A 57 -3.06 18.95 -1.58
CA THR A 57 -3.47 19.98 -2.56
C THR A 57 -3.62 21.35 -1.90
N ILE A 58 -4.29 21.41 -0.75
CA ILE A 58 -4.43 22.67 0.01
C ILE A 58 -3.06 23.20 0.45
N SER A 59 -2.20 22.37 1.01
CA SER A 59 -0.84 22.77 1.41
C SER A 59 -0.01 23.27 0.22
N SER A 60 -0.11 22.61 -0.92
CA SER A 60 0.61 23.00 -2.13
C SER A 60 0.14 24.37 -2.66
N LEU A 61 -1.17 24.60 -2.66
CA LEU A 61 -1.76 25.82 -3.19
C LEU A 61 -1.57 27.03 -2.29
N LEU A 62 -1.58 26.84 -0.96
CA LEU A 62 -1.51 27.96 0.00
C LEU A 62 -0.13 28.15 0.61
N SER A 63 0.72 27.12 0.64
CA SER A 63 1.98 27.16 1.39
C SER A 63 3.19 26.68 0.60
N GLU A 64 3.07 26.36 -0.68
CA GLU A 64 4.15 25.83 -1.52
C GLU A 64 4.73 24.51 -0.98
N GLU A 65 3.93 23.76 -0.20
CA GLU A 65 4.35 22.53 0.43
C GLU A 65 3.74 21.30 -0.26
N ASN A 66 4.54 20.60 -1.06
CA ASN A 66 4.19 19.26 -1.48
C ASN A 66 4.61 18.26 -0.39
N ARG A 67 3.66 17.83 0.42
CA ARG A 67 3.88 16.86 1.51
C ARG A 67 3.89 15.42 1.03
N ILE A 68 3.20 15.12 -0.07
CA ILE A 68 3.22 13.80 -0.69
C ILE A 68 4.55 13.63 -1.42
N LYS A 69 5.37 12.70 -0.94
CA LYS A 69 6.57 12.25 -1.61
C LYS A 69 6.27 10.92 -2.28
N SER A 70 6.39 10.85 -3.59
CA SER A 70 5.93 9.70 -4.35
C SER A 70 6.94 9.22 -5.38
N TYR A 71 6.84 7.96 -5.73
CA TYR A 71 7.60 7.31 -6.79
C TYR A 71 6.66 6.44 -7.63
N GLU A 72 7.03 6.21 -8.87
CA GLU A 72 6.34 5.27 -9.74
C GLU A 72 7.04 3.91 -9.68
N ALA A 73 6.29 2.83 -9.65
CA ALA A 73 6.89 1.51 -9.73
C ALA A 73 6.09 0.55 -10.60
N ALA A 74 6.81 -0.23 -11.40
CA ALA A 74 6.35 -1.50 -11.86
C ALA A 74 6.48 -2.50 -10.70
N TYR A 75 5.41 -3.22 -10.36
CA TYR A 75 5.41 -4.06 -9.18
C TYR A 75 4.69 -5.38 -9.40
N PHE A 76 5.09 -6.35 -8.60
CA PHE A 76 4.38 -7.58 -8.40
C PHE A 76 4.33 -7.90 -6.91
N ARG A 77 3.14 -8.22 -6.40
CA ARG A 77 2.89 -8.56 -5.00
C ARG A 77 2.10 -9.85 -4.93
N GLY A 78 2.57 -10.77 -4.11
CA GLY A 78 1.83 -11.96 -3.70
C GLY A 78 1.62 -11.97 -2.20
N SER A 79 0.45 -12.37 -1.74
CA SER A 79 0.21 -12.60 -0.32
C SER A 79 -0.71 -13.79 -0.11
N TYR A 80 -0.43 -14.50 0.98
CA TYR A 80 -1.19 -15.63 1.44
C TYR A 80 -1.58 -15.40 2.89
N ARG A 81 -2.87 -15.53 3.19
CA ARG A 81 -3.41 -15.51 4.55
C ARG A 81 -4.18 -16.78 4.81
N LYS A 82 -3.89 -17.41 5.92
CA LYS A 82 -4.59 -18.63 6.36
C LYS A 82 -5.00 -18.49 7.82
N ASN A 83 -6.27 -18.77 8.09
CA ASN A 83 -6.74 -19.03 9.43
C ASN A 83 -6.58 -20.54 9.68
N VAL A 84 -5.78 -20.90 10.67
CA VAL A 84 -5.46 -22.31 10.96
C VAL A 84 -6.46 -22.93 11.94
N GLY A 85 -7.21 -22.10 12.67
CA GLY A 85 -8.10 -22.51 13.75
C GLY A 85 -7.49 -22.24 15.12
N ASP A 86 -8.26 -22.45 16.18
CA ASP A 86 -7.87 -22.26 17.57
C ASP A 86 -7.26 -20.87 17.87
N GLY A 87 -7.72 -19.85 17.12
CA GLY A 87 -7.25 -18.49 17.21
C GLY A 87 -5.95 -18.21 16.47
N PHE A 88 -5.37 -19.18 15.76
CA PHE A 88 -4.15 -18.97 14.96
C PHE A 88 -4.45 -18.51 13.55
N SER A 89 -3.68 -17.52 13.10
CA SER A 89 -3.63 -17.11 11.70
C SER A 89 -2.21 -16.80 11.24
N ILE A 90 -1.94 -17.10 9.99
CA ILE A 90 -0.63 -16.93 9.34
C ILE A 90 -0.82 -15.99 8.15
N VAL A 91 0.10 -15.07 7.99
CA VAL A 91 0.22 -14.20 6.81
C VAL A 91 1.63 -14.35 6.26
N ALA A 92 1.73 -14.63 4.97
CA ALA A 92 3.01 -14.59 4.26
C ALA A 92 2.83 -13.75 2.99
N GLY A 93 3.82 -12.99 2.62
CA GLY A 93 3.74 -12.17 1.43
C GLY A 93 5.11 -11.74 0.92
N PHE A 94 5.14 -11.34 -0.33
CA PHE A 94 6.30 -10.71 -0.94
C PHE A 94 5.86 -9.62 -1.90
N GLN A 95 6.73 -8.65 -2.12
CA GLN A 95 6.54 -7.59 -3.07
C GLN A 95 7.87 -7.27 -3.75
N TYR A 96 7.87 -7.35 -5.06
CA TYR A 96 8.93 -6.83 -5.90
C TYR A 96 8.49 -5.50 -6.50
N GLN A 97 9.39 -4.53 -6.53
CA GLN A 97 9.17 -3.22 -7.14
C GLN A 97 10.41 -2.78 -7.92
N ASP A 98 10.21 -2.32 -9.13
CA ASP A 98 11.18 -1.54 -9.89
C ASP A 98 10.74 -0.07 -9.82
N ARG A 99 11.42 0.70 -8.96
CA ARG A 99 11.05 2.05 -8.56
C ARG A 99 11.73 3.09 -9.43
N SER A 100 10.96 4.00 -9.97
CA SER A 100 11.44 5.17 -10.71
C SER A 100 11.06 6.46 -9.95
N PRO A 101 11.97 7.41 -9.81
CA PRO A 101 11.65 8.69 -9.18
C PRO A 101 10.62 9.45 -10.01
N LEU A 102 9.85 10.28 -9.34
CA LEU A 102 8.94 11.22 -9.94
C LEU A 102 9.34 12.63 -9.52
N ASN A 103 9.30 13.57 -10.47
CA ASN A 103 9.49 14.98 -10.19
C ASN A 103 8.14 15.69 -10.07
N ASN A 104 8.13 16.84 -9.42
CA ASN A 104 6.97 17.74 -9.49
C ASN A 104 6.77 18.17 -10.95
N LEU A 105 5.52 18.12 -11.40
CA LEU A 105 5.17 18.53 -12.77
C LEU A 105 4.74 20.00 -12.84
N THR A 106 4.46 20.58 -11.70
CA THR A 106 4.06 21.98 -11.55
C THR A 106 4.50 22.49 -10.18
N ASP A 107 4.82 23.74 -10.10
CA ASP A 107 5.09 24.54 -8.90
C ASP A 107 3.95 25.54 -8.66
N TYR A 108 2.81 25.35 -9.31
CA TYR A 108 1.66 26.27 -9.23
C TYR A 108 1.14 26.40 -7.80
N THR A 109 1.01 27.63 -7.35
CA THR A 109 0.47 28.02 -6.05
C THR A 109 -0.38 29.28 -6.18
N TRP A 110 -1.36 29.45 -5.29
CA TRP A 110 -2.15 30.67 -5.20
C TRP A 110 -1.44 31.78 -4.41
N SER A 111 -0.56 31.40 -3.48
CA SER A 111 0.16 32.30 -2.60
C SER A 111 1.66 32.04 -2.72
N LYS A 112 2.28 32.71 -3.71
CA LYS A 112 3.73 32.66 -3.90
C LYS A 112 4.41 33.51 -2.82
N LYS A 113 5.39 32.91 -2.12
CA LYS A 113 6.19 33.57 -1.09
C LYS A 113 7.59 33.84 -1.63
N ASP A 114 8.04 35.07 -1.58
CA ASP A 114 9.31 35.50 -2.20
C ASP A 114 10.56 34.78 -1.66
N ASN A 115 10.48 34.22 -0.45
CA ASN A 115 11.62 33.56 0.23
C ASN A 115 11.41 32.03 0.42
N LYS A 116 10.49 31.42 -0.29
CA LYS A 116 10.22 29.97 -0.15
C LYS A 116 10.22 29.28 -1.51
N GLU A 117 10.97 28.20 -1.60
CA GLU A 117 10.96 27.32 -2.76
C GLU A 117 9.89 26.24 -2.59
N TYR A 118 9.28 25.85 -3.70
CA TYR A 118 8.31 24.74 -3.72
C TYR A 118 9.00 23.43 -3.35
N THR A 119 8.44 22.70 -2.37
CA THR A 119 9.08 21.50 -1.85
C THR A 119 9.18 20.39 -2.91
N PRO A 120 10.37 19.80 -3.09
CA PRO A 120 10.60 18.76 -4.09
C PRO A 120 9.82 17.46 -3.77
N ASN A 121 9.72 16.55 -4.74
CA ASN A 121 9.00 15.28 -4.58
C ASN A 121 9.88 14.13 -4.04
N TYR A 122 10.91 14.42 -3.25
CA TYR A 122 11.71 13.41 -2.55
C TYR A 122 11.71 13.64 -1.04
N PRO A 123 11.88 12.59 -0.22
CA PRO A 123 11.98 12.74 1.23
C PRO A 123 13.15 13.62 1.65
N PHE A 124 12.97 14.45 2.69
CA PHE A 124 14.00 15.36 3.18
C PHE A 124 15.23 14.65 3.75
N GLU A 125 15.05 13.41 4.20
CA GLU A 125 16.12 12.57 4.75
C GLU A 125 17.10 12.12 3.66
N ILE A 126 16.71 12.22 2.40
CA ILE A 126 17.57 11.89 1.27
C ILE A 126 18.31 13.15 0.84
N VAL A 127 19.58 13.25 1.21
CA VAL A 127 20.45 14.42 0.96
C VAL A 127 20.76 14.63 -0.52
N SER A 128 20.50 13.63 -1.37
CA SER A 128 20.79 13.69 -2.80
C SER A 128 19.51 13.84 -3.61
N GLU A 129 19.45 14.87 -4.44
CA GLU A 129 18.37 15.12 -5.41
C GLU A 129 18.23 13.98 -6.46
N ASN A 130 19.24 13.12 -6.57
CA ASN A 130 19.31 12.04 -7.54
C ASN A 130 18.90 10.69 -6.95
N ILE A 131 17.61 10.52 -6.64
CA ILE A 131 17.09 9.17 -6.43
C ILE A 131 17.10 8.44 -7.78
N LYS A 132 18.09 7.57 -7.97
CA LYS A 132 18.17 6.75 -9.18
C LYS A 132 17.11 5.64 -9.12
N ARG A 133 16.71 5.17 -10.31
CA ARG A 133 15.89 3.96 -10.43
C ARG A 133 16.57 2.80 -9.71
N HIS A 134 15.81 2.09 -8.89
CA HIS A 134 16.30 0.97 -8.10
C HIS A 134 15.22 -0.10 -7.89
N GLN A 135 15.67 -1.32 -7.64
CA GLN A 135 14.80 -2.44 -7.36
C GLN A 135 14.66 -2.66 -5.84
N SER A 136 13.50 -3.11 -5.43
CA SER A 136 13.21 -3.44 -4.03
C SER A 136 12.45 -4.74 -3.96
N LEU A 137 12.94 -5.66 -3.12
CA LEU A 137 12.22 -6.88 -2.76
C LEU A 137 11.91 -6.82 -1.27
N THR A 138 10.64 -7.00 -0.94
CA THR A 138 10.16 -7.04 0.44
C THR A 138 9.48 -8.38 0.69
N ALA A 139 9.85 -9.05 1.76
CA ALA A 139 9.15 -10.24 2.27
C ALA A 139 8.47 -9.88 3.59
N LEU A 140 7.27 -10.42 3.79
CA LEU A 140 6.48 -10.28 5.01
C LEU A 140 6.11 -11.67 5.51
N PHE A 141 6.33 -11.91 6.79
CA PHE A 141 5.77 -13.05 7.49
C PHE A 141 5.14 -12.56 8.79
N GLY A 142 3.95 -13.03 9.08
CA GLY A 142 3.24 -12.67 10.31
C GLY A 142 2.50 -13.88 10.87
N LEU A 143 2.55 -14.00 12.17
CA LEU A 143 1.79 -14.97 12.95
C LEU A 143 0.95 -14.22 13.96
N SER A 144 -0.32 -14.57 14.08
CA SER A 144 -1.15 -14.07 15.17
C SER A 144 -1.89 -15.19 15.86
N TRP A 145 -2.07 -15.06 17.18
CA TRP A 145 -2.74 -16.03 18.01
C TRP A 145 -3.61 -15.33 19.05
N GLN A 146 -4.86 -15.77 19.15
CA GLN A 146 -5.81 -15.35 20.17
C GLN A 146 -6.27 -16.56 20.96
N PRO A 147 -5.73 -16.79 22.17
CA PRO A 147 -6.11 -17.93 23.00
C PRO A 147 -7.62 -17.97 23.25
N GLY A 148 -8.19 -19.18 23.29
CA GLY A 148 -9.59 -19.39 23.58
C GLY A 148 -10.55 -18.74 22.59
N ALA A 149 -10.12 -18.53 21.35
CA ALA A 149 -10.99 -18.02 20.29
C ALA A 149 -12.18 -18.96 20.08
N LYS A 150 -13.38 -18.41 20.14
CA LYS A 150 -14.63 -19.13 19.92
C LYS A 150 -15.06 -18.96 18.47
N TYR A 151 -15.78 -19.97 17.96
CA TYR A 151 -16.26 -19.97 16.60
C TYR A 151 -17.74 -20.33 16.56
N ILE A 152 -18.47 -19.67 15.68
CA ILE A 152 -19.79 -20.11 15.24
C ILE A 152 -19.58 -20.95 13.98
N GLU A 153 -20.10 -22.15 13.98
CA GLU A 153 -20.05 -23.05 12.84
C GLU A 153 -21.32 -22.88 12.01
N LEU A 154 -21.16 -22.40 10.79
CA LEU A 154 -22.18 -22.36 9.76
C LEU A 154 -21.99 -23.55 8.80
N PRO A 155 -23.00 -23.92 8.01
CA PRO A 155 -22.88 -25.06 7.10
C PRO A 155 -21.71 -24.96 6.12
N ASP A 156 -21.33 -23.74 5.73
CA ASP A 156 -20.31 -23.44 4.73
C ASP A 156 -18.99 -22.92 5.31
N ARG A 157 -18.98 -22.40 6.56
CA ARG A 157 -17.81 -21.74 7.15
C ARG A 157 -17.86 -21.66 8.67
N LYS A 158 -16.69 -21.45 9.28
CA LYS A 158 -16.56 -21.03 10.69
C LYS A 158 -16.26 -19.56 10.79
N ILE A 159 -16.98 -18.84 11.65
CA ILE A 159 -16.78 -17.43 11.91
C ILE A 159 -16.23 -17.30 13.33
N SER A 160 -15.08 -16.64 13.48
CA SER A 160 -14.56 -16.31 14.80
C SER A 160 -15.41 -15.21 15.44
N ILE A 161 -15.87 -15.45 16.67
CA ILE A 161 -16.53 -14.47 17.51
C ILE A 161 -15.58 -13.85 18.55
N GLY A 162 -14.27 -14.18 18.41
CA GLY A 162 -13.24 -13.66 19.28
C GLY A 162 -13.06 -14.43 20.59
N SER A 163 -12.32 -13.84 21.48
CA SER A 163 -12.00 -14.35 22.82
C SER A 163 -11.90 -13.19 23.80
N LYS A 164 -11.99 -13.50 25.09
CA LYS A 164 -11.69 -12.54 26.17
C LYS A 164 -10.19 -12.22 26.32
N TYR A 165 -9.35 -13.00 25.71
CA TYR A 165 -7.89 -12.82 25.75
C TYR A 165 -7.39 -11.90 24.64
N PRO A 166 -6.25 -11.22 24.84
CA PRO A 166 -5.67 -10.36 23.82
C PRO A 166 -5.18 -11.17 22.62
N VAL A 167 -5.00 -10.48 21.50
CA VAL A 167 -4.32 -11.04 20.31
C VAL A 167 -2.82 -10.81 20.45
N PHE A 168 -2.04 -11.86 20.36
CA PHE A 168 -0.58 -11.81 20.27
C PHE A 168 -0.20 -11.88 18.80
N SER A 169 0.68 -11.00 18.35
CA SER A 169 1.13 -10.97 16.94
C SER A 169 2.61 -10.61 16.83
N VAL A 170 3.23 -11.27 15.87
CA VAL A 170 4.61 -11.05 15.42
C VAL A 170 4.61 -10.85 13.92
#